data_efd8ad2d6b6808ecd0f14c4e0f480b9b
#
_entry.id   efd8ad2d6b6808ecd0f14c4e0f480b9b
#
_cell.length_a   1.000
_cell.length_b   1.000
_cell.length_c   1.000
_cell.angle_alpha   90.00
_cell.angle_beta   90.00
_cell.angle_gamma   90.00
#
_symmetry.space_group_name_H-M   'P 1'
#
loop_
_entity.id
_entity.type
_entity.pdbx_description
1 polymer ?
#
loop_
_entity_poly.entity_id
_entity_poly.type
_entity_poly.pdbx_seq_one_letter_code
_entity_poly.pdbx_strand_id
1 'polypeptide(L)'
;MAFPIRRPTDIEAAPHSRGVLRAIERNERGRAPHIVALGGGTGLPAVLEGLAELAAEKSEKDPYAVTGIVTVTDDGGSSGFLRQQLGILPPGDARNCLLALIDRDSRFRELLQHRLNEGPGVVGHPVGNLLLAALAQQTGDFSRAIEQLGSMIGSRGRVLPSTLEDVRLRAELESGKTVNGETEIVGDVSPVRRLSLHPSPRPLPETLAALVNADGIVIRPGSLYTSVLPNLLIEGVAATIHGVNAVRIYVANLMTEPGETEHYTLDDHLRVIRSHTGFDLFDYILVNRRPIDDDAAQLYAARGSEPVVAEKLLRCAGRAQVVECDLAIEWGGVKIRHHPRSLARAIRALVAAGRTTPLTVELKT
;
A
#
# COMPACT_ATOMS: atom_id res chain seq x y z
N MET A 1 63.45 -6.32 -4.22
CA MET A 1 62.24 -5.48 -4.29
C MET A 1 61.04 -6.40 -4.15
N ALA A 2 60.41 -6.42 -2.98
CA ALA A 2 59.25 -7.24 -2.69
C ALA A 2 57.98 -6.41 -2.93
N PHE A 3 57.10 -6.89 -3.82
CA PHE A 3 55.78 -6.30 -4.01
C PHE A 3 54.88 -6.63 -2.81
N PRO A 4 54.15 -5.66 -2.23
CA PRO A 4 53.26 -5.95 -1.14
C PRO A 4 52.02 -6.71 -1.66
N ILE A 5 51.77 -7.88 -1.07
CA ILE A 5 50.56 -8.65 -1.26
C ILE A 5 49.40 -7.86 -0.61
N ARG A 6 48.47 -7.33 -1.42
CA ARG A 6 47.25 -6.72 -0.92
C ARG A 6 46.38 -7.79 -0.24
N ARG A 7 45.98 -7.54 1.00
CA ARG A 7 45.08 -8.39 1.76
C ARG A 7 43.66 -8.35 1.09
N PRO A 8 42.89 -9.42 1.16
CA PRO A 8 41.53 -9.52 0.51
C PRO A 8 40.47 -8.55 1.04
N THR A 9 40.79 -7.72 2.03
CA THR A 9 39.85 -6.80 2.68
C THR A 9 39.66 -5.46 1.98
N ASP A 10 40.40 -5.17 0.89
CA ASP A 10 40.36 -3.85 0.24
C ASP A 10 39.60 -3.80 -1.10
N ILE A 11 38.78 -4.81 -1.38
CA ILE A 11 37.84 -4.74 -2.50
C ILE A 11 36.58 -4.08 -1.98
N GLU A 12 36.49 -2.75 -2.08
CA GLU A 12 35.20 -2.07 -2.00
C GLU A 12 34.32 -2.61 -3.14
N ALA A 13 33.42 -3.50 -2.75
CA ALA A 13 32.45 -4.07 -3.69
C ALA A 13 31.59 -2.94 -4.25
N ALA A 14 31.55 -2.81 -5.58
CA ALA A 14 30.67 -1.88 -6.27
C ALA A 14 29.23 -2.03 -5.77
N PRO A 15 28.41 -0.96 -5.75
CA PRO A 15 27.03 -1.01 -5.20
C PRO A 15 26.19 -2.18 -5.70
N HIS A 16 26.40 -2.60 -6.93
CA HIS A 16 25.73 -3.77 -7.53
C HIS A 16 26.10 -5.12 -6.91
N SER A 17 27.34 -5.28 -6.43
CA SER A 17 27.80 -6.54 -5.84
C SER A 17 27.19 -6.79 -4.45
N ARG A 18 26.87 -5.74 -3.68
CA ARG A 18 26.21 -5.90 -2.36
C ARG A 18 24.74 -6.31 -2.48
N GLY A 19 24.02 -5.81 -3.50
CA GLY A 19 22.66 -6.24 -3.81
C GLY A 19 22.61 -7.70 -4.24
N VAL A 20 23.55 -8.10 -5.10
CA VAL A 20 23.71 -9.49 -5.56
C VAL A 20 24.10 -10.42 -4.40
N LEU A 21 25.02 -10.03 -3.54
CA LEU A 21 25.42 -10.83 -2.36
C LEU A 21 24.24 -11.02 -1.38
N ARG A 22 23.42 -9.98 -1.15
CA ARG A 22 22.23 -10.10 -0.31
C ARG A 22 21.12 -10.95 -0.96
N ALA A 23 20.97 -10.88 -2.27
CA ALA A 23 20.07 -11.77 -3.01
C ALA A 23 20.55 -13.22 -2.90
N ILE A 24 21.86 -13.46 -2.95
CA ILE A 24 22.48 -14.77 -2.74
C ILE A 24 22.26 -15.26 -1.31
N GLU A 25 22.54 -14.44 -0.29
CA GLU A 25 22.32 -14.77 1.12
C GLU A 25 20.85 -15.04 1.46
N ARG A 26 19.89 -14.36 0.78
CA ARG A 26 18.45 -14.63 0.91
C ARG A 26 18.03 -15.90 0.20
N ASN A 27 18.62 -16.18 -0.95
CA ASN A 27 18.37 -17.42 -1.68
C ASN A 27 18.90 -18.66 -0.94
N GLU A 28 19.90 -18.48 -0.07
CA GLU A 28 20.38 -19.56 0.83
C GLU A 28 19.33 -20.02 1.84
N ARG A 29 18.27 -19.22 2.10
CA ARG A 29 17.13 -19.62 2.93
C ARG A 29 16.13 -20.52 2.20
N GLY A 30 16.30 -20.77 0.90
CA GLY A 30 15.48 -21.70 0.11
C GLY A 30 14.01 -21.30 -0.05
N ARG A 31 13.62 -20.03 0.26
CA ARG A 31 12.26 -19.53 0.08
C ARG A 31 12.22 -18.38 -0.93
N ALA A 32 11.10 -18.28 -1.64
CA ALA A 32 10.82 -17.12 -2.48
C ALA A 32 10.79 -15.81 -1.66
N PRO A 33 11.34 -14.68 -2.19
CA PRO A 33 11.21 -13.38 -1.54
C PRO A 33 9.74 -13.03 -1.27
N HIS A 34 9.48 -12.38 -0.14
CA HIS A 34 8.13 -12.02 0.28
C HIS A 34 7.96 -10.50 0.29
N ILE A 35 7.02 -10.00 -0.51
CA ILE A 35 6.68 -8.58 -0.58
C ILE A 35 5.34 -8.36 0.12
N VAL A 36 5.34 -7.48 1.10
CA VAL A 36 4.15 -7.08 1.86
C VAL A 36 3.79 -5.64 1.51
N ALA A 37 2.56 -5.40 1.05
CA ALA A 37 2.06 -4.06 0.75
C ALA A 37 0.94 -3.68 1.72
N LEU A 38 0.99 -2.46 2.28
CA LEU A 38 0.01 -1.95 3.25
C LEU A 38 -0.79 -0.80 2.67
N GLY A 39 -2.08 -0.73 3.03
CA GLY A 39 -2.94 0.39 2.67
C GLY A 39 -4.43 0.05 2.72
N GLY A 40 -5.22 0.80 1.96
CA GLY A 40 -6.67 0.63 1.76
C GLY A 40 -7.09 1.23 0.43
N GLY A 41 -8.38 1.43 0.18
CA GLY A 41 -8.91 2.09 -1.01
C GLY A 41 -8.45 1.47 -2.33
N THR A 42 -8.28 2.30 -3.36
CA THR A 42 -7.97 1.86 -4.73
C THR A 42 -6.47 1.73 -5.03
N GLY A 43 -5.58 2.29 -4.21
CA GLY A 43 -4.13 2.28 -4.47
C GLY A 43 -3.47 0.93 -4.16
N LEU A 44 -3.87 0.26 -3.07
CA LEU A 44 -3.30 -1.04 -2.72
C LEU A 44 -3.59 -2.12 -3.78
N PRO A 45 -4.82 -2.24 -4.33
CA PRO A 45 -5.08 -3.13 -5.46
C PRO A 45 -4.14 -2.92 -6.64
N ALA A 46 -3.77 -1.69 -7.01
CA ALA A 46 -2.86 -1.44 -8.13
C ALA A 46 -1.44 -1.98 -7.88
N VAL A 47 -0.94 -1.87 -6.65
CA VAL A 47 0.35 -2.47 -6.23
C VAL A 47 0.27 -4.00 -6.30
N LEU A 48 -0.78 -4.58 -5.71
CA LEU A 48 -0.97 -6.04 -5.66
C LEU A 48 -1.15 -6.64 -7.05
N GLU A 49 -1.95 -6.01 -7.92
CA GLU A 49 -2.17 -6.46 -9.30
C GLU A 49 -0.85 -6.52 -10.07
N GLY A 50 -0.08 -5.44 -10.05
CA GLY A 50 1.21 -5.40 -10.73
C GLY A 50 2.19 -6.44 -10.19
N LEU A 51 2.26 -6.64 -8.88
CA LEU A 51 3.12 -7.64 -8.26
C LEU A 51 2.66 -9.06 -8.61
N ALA A 52 1.36 -9.36 -8.55
CA ALA A 52 0.82 -10.67 -8.88
C ALA A 52 1.01 -11.03 -10.37
N GLU A 53 0.82 -10.07 -11.27
CA GLU A 53 1.07 -10.26 -12.70
C GLU A 53 2.54 -10.56 -12.98
N LEU A 54 3.43 -9.76 -12.41
CA LEU A 54 4.87 -9.92 -12.59
C LEU A 54 5.36 -11.27 -12.02
N ALA A 55 4.83 -11.70 -10.85
CA ALA A 55 5.16 -13.00 -10.27
C ALA A 55 4.67 -14.18 -11.10
N ALA A 56 3.64 -14.01 -11.93
CA ALA A 56 3.08 -15.04 -12.79
C ALA A 56 3.78 -15.15 -14.16
N GLU A 57 4.66 -14.22 -14.52
CA GLU A 57 5.37 -14.26 -15.81
C GLU A 57 6.32 -15.47 -15.87
N LYS A 58 6.17 -16.29 -16.93
CA LYS A 58 7.04 -17.48 -17.15
C LYS A 58 8.52 -17.13 -17.33
N SER A 59 8.82 -15.89 -17.66
CA SER A 59 10.18 -15.37 -17.79
C SER A 59 10.82 -15.03 -16.44
N GLU A 60 10.03 -15.04 -15.36
CA GLU A 60 10.51 -14.72 -14.02
C GLU A 60 11.30 -15.90 -13.45
N LYS A 61 12.59 -15.68 -13.24
CA LYS A 61 13.50 -16.70 -12.70
C LYS A 61 13.35 -16.85 -11.18
N ASP A 62 12.90 -15.79 -10.52
CA ASP A 62 12.79 -15.71 -9.06
C ASP A 62 11.35 -15.38 -8.66
N PRO A 63 10.47 -16.39 -8.47
CA PRO A 63 9.12 -16.16 -7.98
C PRO A 63 9.16 -15.52 -6.59
N TYR A 64 8.17 -14.70 -6.29
CA TYR A 64 8.02 -14.08 -4.96
C TYR A 64 6.59 -14.20 -4.46
N ALA A 65 6.43 -14.18 -3.13
CA ALA A 65 5.13 -14.19 -2.48
C ALA A 65 4.63 -12.76 -2.28
N VAL A 66 3.33 -12.55 -2.39
CA VAL A 66 2.67 -11.25 -2.21
C VAL A 66 1.65 -11.32 -1.09
N THR A 67 1.71 -10.37 -0.17
CA THR A 67 0.68 -10.19 0.86
C THR A 67 0.22 -8.73 0.88
N GLY A 68 -1.10 -8.51 0.82
CA GLY A 68 -1.71 -7.22 1.06
C GLY A 68 -2.21 -7.12 2.50
N ILE A 69 -1.86 -6.06 3.22
CA ILE A 69 -2.42 -5.72 4.53
C ILE A 69 -3.39 -4.56 4.32
N VAL A 70 -4.66 -4.78 4.65
CA VAL A 70 -5.73 -3.80 4.39
C VAL A 70 -6.23 -3.16 5.67
N THR A 71 -6.51 -1.86 5.62
CA THR A 71 -7.24 -1.18 6.69
C THR A 71 -8.67 -1.69 6.81
N VAL A 72 -9.23 -1.57 8.00
CA VAL A 72 -10.63 -1.95 8.32
C VAL A 72 -11.42 -0.74 8.85
N THR A 73 -11.02 0.48 8.48
CA THR A 73 -11.61 1.72 8.98
C THR A 73 -12.67 2.33 8.08
N ASP A 74 -12.87 1.77 6.86
CA ASP A 74 -13.88 2.24 5.89
C ASP A 74 -15.29 2.21 6.50
N ASP A 75 -15.97 3.36 6.49
CA ASP A 75 -17.35 3.53 6.95
C ASP A 75 -18.28 4.04 5.86
N GLY A 76 -17.80 4.07 4.62
CA GLY A 76 -18.55 4.56 3.47
C GLY A 76 -19.34 3.50 2.72
N GLY A 77 -20.36 3.93 1.99
CA GLY A 77 -21.11 3.15 1.01
C GLY A 77 -21.53 1.75 1.47
N SER A 78 -21.26 0.75 0.63
CA SER A 78 -21.62 -0.65 0.92
C SER A 78 -20.89 -1.22 2.14
N SER A 79 -19.62 -0.86 2.34
CA SER A 79 -18.82 -1.34 3.48
C SER A 79 -19.38 -0.84 4.80
N GLY A 80 -19.64 0.45 4.90
CA GLY A 80 -20.21 1.07 6.09
C GLY A 80 -21.61 0.52 6.42
N PHE A 81 -22.46 0.32 5.40
CA PHE A 81 -23.77 -0.27 5.59
C PHE A 81 -23.68 -1.68 6.18
N LEU A 82 -22.88 -2.57 5.57
CA LEU A 82 -22.73 -3.95 6.05
C LEU A 82 -22.11 -4.02 7.45
N ARG A 83 -21.14 -3.13 7.74
CA ARG A 83 -20.57 -2.99 9.07
C ARG A 83 -21.63 -2.65 10.11
N GLN A 84 -22.50 -1.68 9.82
CA GLN A 84 -23.55 -1.25 10.76
C GLN A 84 -24.65 -2.29 10.92
N GLN A 85 -25.08 -2.93 9.83
CA GLN A 85 -26.21 -3.85 9.85
C GLN A 85 -25.85 -5.25 10.34
N LEU A 86 -24.64 -5.71 10.03
CA LEU A 86 -24.23 -7.10 10.29
C LEU A 86 -23.14 -7.23 11.37
N GLY A 87 -22.59 -6.11 11.87
CA GLY A 87 -21.51 -6.14 12.87
C GLY A 87 -20.21 -6.76 12.37
N ILE A 88 -19.98 -6.74 11.05
CA ILE A 88 -18.74 -7.26 10.43
C ILE A 88 -17.76 -6.13 10.13
N LEU A 89 -16.49 -6.47 9.94
CA LEU A 89 -15.51 -5.52 9.42
C LEU A 89 -15.82 -5.15 7.96
N PRO A 90 -15.45 -3.92 7.50
CA PRO A 90 -15.78 -3.43 6.19
C PRO A 90 -15.12 -4.27 5.08
N PRO A 91 -15.90 -4.90 4.17
CA PRO A 91 -15.36 -5.88 3.23
C PRO A 91 -14.77 -5.27 1.95
N GLY A 92 -15.01 -3.98 1.68
CA GLY A 92 -14.74 -3.36 0.39
C GLY A 92 -13.28 -3.44 -0.05
N ASP A 93 -12.37 -3.04 0.83
CA ASP A 93 -10.93 -3.02 0.53
C ASP A 93 -10.36 -4.43 0.44
N ALA A 94 -10.78 -5.35 1.31
CA ALA A 94 -10.37 -6.75 1.24
C ALA A 94 -10.81 -7.39 -0.08
N ARG A 95 -12.07 -7.16 -0.51
CA ARG A 95 -12.55 -7.60 -1.83
C ARG A 95 -11.71 -7.03 -2.97
N ASN A 96 -11.45 -5.73 -2.96
CA ASN A 96 -10.66 -5.08 -4.01
C ASN A 96 -9.24 -5.67 -4.11
N CYS A 97 -8.62 -5.97 -2.97
CA CYS A 97 -7.31 -6.61 -2.93
C CYS A 97 -7.34 -8.06 -3.42
N LEU A 98 -8.36 -8.85 -3.07
CA LEU A 98 -8.55 -10.20 -3.60
C LEU A 98 -8.72 -10.17 -5.12
N LEU A 99 -9.51 -9.24 -5.65
CA LEU A 99 -9.69 -9.05 -7.10
C LEU A 99 -8.40 -8.67 -7.83
N ALA A 100 -7.51 -7.93 -7.17
CA ALA A 100 -6.20 -7.58 -7.72
C ALA A 100 -5.24 -8.78 -7.81
N LEU A 101 -5.47 -9.79 -7.00
CA LEU A 101 -4.63 -10.99 -6.90
C LEU A 101 -5.12 -12.19 -7.75
N ILE A 102 -6.19 -12.04 -8.51
CA ILE A 102 -6.67 -13.08 -9.44
C ILE A 102 -6.37 -12.69 -10.88
N ASP A 103 -6.45 -13.69 -11.78
CA ASP A 103 -6.27 -13.46 -13.21
C ASP A 103 -7.22 -12.37 -13.75
N ARG A 104 -6.71 -11.55 -14.68
CA ARG A 104 -7.54 -10.52 -15.33
C ARG A 104 -8.75 -11.08 -16.04
N ASP A 105 -8.61 -12.26 -16.65
CA ASP A 105 -9.66 -12.94 -17.42
C ASP A 105 -10.54 -13.85 -16.55
N SER A 106 -10.38 -13.81 -15.23
CA SER A 106 -11.18 -14.58 -14.30
C SER A 106 -12.64 -14.09 -14.30
N ARG A 107 -13.58 -15.02 -14.53
CA ARG A 107 -15.03 -14.76 -14.44
C ARG A 107 -15.45 -14.27 -13.06
N PHE A 108 -14.68 -14.59 -12.02
CA PHE A 108 -14.94 -14.09 -10.68
C PHE A 108 -14.73 -12.57 -10.56
N ARG A 109 -13.90 -11.96 -11.40
CA ARG A 109 -13.65 -10.51 -11.36
C ARG A 109 -14.95 -9.73 -11.64
N GLU A 110 -15.64 -10.05 -12.72
CA GLU A 110 -16.92 -9.41 -13.06
C GLU A 110 -18.00 -9.71 -12.04
N LEU A 111 -18.13 -10.98 -11.63
CA LEU A 111 -19.14 -11.41 -10.65
C LEU A 111 -18.98 -10.68 -9.31
N LEU A 112 -17.78 -10.64 -8.75
CA LEU A 112 -17.55 -10.04 -7.43
C LEU A 112 -17.64 -8.51 -7.43
N GLN A 113 -17.43 -7.88 -8.59
CA GLN A 113 -17.62 -6.43 -8.77
C GLN A 113 -19.06 -6.06 -9.10
N HIS A 114 -19.84 -7.02 -9.59
CA HIS A 114 -21.24 -6.75 -9.96
C HIS A 114 -22.02 -6.21 -8.76
N ARG A 115 -22.70 -5.07 -8.97
CA ARG A 115 -23.58 -4.48 -7.96
C ARG A 115 -25.01 -4.89 -8.25
N LEU A 116 -25.69 -5.36 -7.22
CA LEU A 116 -27.11 -5.72 -7.35
C LEU A 116 -27.94 -4.46 -7.63
N ASN A 117 -28.78 -4.53 -8.64
CA ASN A 117 -29.60 -3.41 -9.11
C ASN A 117 -30.99 -3.39 -8.47
N GLU A 118 -31.44 -4.52 -7.94
CA GLU A 118 -32.78 -4.72 -7.42
C GLU A 118 -32.76 -5.53 -6.12
N GLY A 119 -33.81 -5.41 -5.32
CA GLY A 119 -34.01 -6.15 -4.08
C GLY A 119 -33.83 -5.30 -2.82
N PRO A 120 -34.79 -5.34 -1.88
CA PRO A 120 -34.68 -4.60 -0.62
C PRO A 120 -33.45 -4.98 0.17
N GLY A 121 -32.68 -4.00 0.63
CA GLY A 121 -31.51 -4.18 1.49
C GLY A 121 -30.25 -4.69 0.80
N VAL A 122 -30.27 -4.98 -0.53
CA VAL A 122 -29.11 -5.48 -1.28
C VAL A 122 -28.70 -4.59 -2.45
N VAL A 123 -29.54 -3.65 -2.85
CA VAL A 123 -29.27 -2.72 -3.96
C VAL A 123 -27.99 -1.94 -3.73
N GLY A 124 -27.15 -1.87 -4.77
CA GLY A 124 -25.86 -1.17 -4.74
C GLY A 124 -24.72 -1.91 -4.06
N HIS A 125 -25.02 -3.04 -3.39
CA HIS A 125 -23.96 -3.86 -2.78
C HIS A 125 -23.26 -4.71 -3.85
N PRO A 126 -21.90 -4.70 -3.90
CA PRO A 126 -21.17 -5.66 -4.72
C PRO A 126 -21.36 -7.09 -4.20
N VAL A 127 -21.54 -8.05 -5.11
CA VAL A 127 -21.67 -9.47 -4.76
C VAL A 127 -20.52 -9.94 -3.88
N GLY A 128 -19.29 -9.51 -4.17
CA GLY A 128 -18.13 -9.87 -3.35
C GLY A 128 -18.18 -9.36 -1.91
N ASN A 129 -18.81 -8.20 -1.65
CA ASN A 129 -19.00 -7.71 -0.29
C ASN A 129 -20.01 -8.59 0.46
N LEU A 130 -21.08 -9.01 -0.20
CA LEU A 130 -22.09 -9.90 0.39
C LEU A 130 -21.52 -11.30 0.66
N LEU A 131 -20.67 -11.81 -0.24
CA LEU A 131 -19.99 -13.09 -0.02
C LEU A 131 -19.02 -13.03 1.17
N LEU A 132 -18.21 -11.97 1.29
CA LEU A 132 -17.35 -11.78 2.46
C LEU A 132 -18.17 -11.66 3.74
N ALA A 133 -19.31 -10.96 3.70
CA ALA A 133 -20.20 -10.86 4.86
C ALA A 133 -20.77 -12.23 5.26
N ALA A 134 -21.23 -13.02 4.31
CA ALA A 134 -21.75 -14.37 4.57
C ALA A 134 -20.67 -15.30 5.13
N LEU A 135 -19.46 -15.28 4.57
CA LEU A 135 -18.34 -16.06 5.05
C LEU A 135 -17.87 -15.62 6.45
N ALA A 136 -17.89 -14.32 6.74
CA ALA A 136 -17.55 -13.80 8.06
C ALA A 136 -18.54 -14.25 9.12
N GLN A 137 -19.83 -14.27 8.82
CA GLN A 137 -20.86 -14.83 9.71
C GLN A 137 -20.73 -16.34 9.87
N GLN A 138 -20.42 -17.06 8.80
CA GLN A 138 -20.25 -18.53 8.85
C GLN A 138 -19.03 -18.96 9.66
N THR A 139 -17.92 -18.24 9.50
CA THR A 139 -16.63 -18.60 10.17
C THR A 139 -16.48 -17.99 11.56
N GLY A 140 -17.23 -16.93 11.86
CA GLY A 140 -17.04 -16.09 13.03
C GLY A 140 -15.72 -15.29 13.02
N ASP A 141 -15.01 -15.25 11.87
CA ASP A 141 -13.69 -14.62 11.76
C ASP A 141 -13.52 -13.99 10.35
N PHE A 142 -13.28 -12.69 10.32
CA PHE A 142 -13.15 -11.96 9.05
C PHE A 142 -11.87 -12.32 8.28
N SER A 143 -10.77 -12.63 8.97
CA SER A 143 -9.54 -13.06 8.31
C SER A 143 -9.71 -14.41 7.61
N ARG A 144 -10.41 -15.35 8.27
CA ARG A 144 -10.78 -16.63 7.66
C ARG A 144 -11.74 -16.47 6.50
N ALA A 145 -12.69 -15.54 6.58
CA ALA A 145 -13.58 -15.23 5.46
C ALA A 145 -12.81 -14.75 4.22
N ILE A 146 -11.83 -13.86 4.40
CA ILE A 146 -10.95 -13.39 3.34
C ILE A 146 -10.14 -14.56 2.73
N GLU A 147 -9.54 -15.40 3.58
CA GLU A 147 -8.75 -16.56 3.15
C GLU A 147 -9.59 -17.57 2.35
N GLN A 148 -10.80 -17.88 2.83
CA GLN A 148 -11.70 -18.80 2.14
C GLN A 148 -12.14 -18.24 0.78
N LEU A 149 -12.57 -16.96 0.71
CA LEU A 149 -12.91 -16.36 -0.57
C LEU A 149 -11.71 -16.34 -1.51
N GLY A 150 -10.53 -15.96 -1.01
CA GLY A 150 -9.28 -15.97 -1.80
C GLY A 150 -8.97 -17.35 -2.39
N SER A 151 -9.11 -18.41 -1.59
CA SER A 151 -8.94 -19.80 -2.04
C SER A 151 -9.98 -20.20 -3.11
N MET A 152 -11.26 -19.86 -2.91
CA MET A 152 -12.35 -20.15 -3.85
C MET A 152 -12.15 -19.53 -5.22
N ILE A 153 -11.58 -18.32 -5.28
CA ILE A 153 -11.38 -17.56 -6.53
C ILE A 153 -10.00 -17.73 -7.14
N GLY A 154 -9.11 -18.51 -6.52
CA GLY A 154 -7.75 -18.75 -7.00
C GLY A 154 -6.83 -17.54 -6.84
N SER A 155 -6.87 -16.86 -5.70
CA SER A 155 -5.97 -15.74 -5.38
C SER A 155 -4.51 -16.18 -5.41
N ARG A 156 -3.66 -15.41 -6.08
CA ARG A 156 -2.20 -15.65 -6.20
C ARG A 156 -1.39 -15.04 -5.07
N GLY A 157 -2.04 -14.47 -4.07
CA GLY A 157 -1.42 -13.88 -2.89
C GLY A 157 -2.36 -13.92 -1.71
N ARG A 158 -1.90 -13.39 -0.59
CA ARG A 158 -2.70 -13.31 0.64
C ARG A 158 -3.21 -11.89 0.87
N VAL A 159 -4.39 -11.78 1.48
CA VAL A 159 -4.92 -10.53 2.00
C VAL A 159 -5.20 -10.71 3.48
N LEU A 160 -4.67 -9.81 4.30
CA LEU A 160 -4.82 -9.81 5.76
C LEU A 160 -5.44 -8.49 6.20
N PRO A 161 -6.44 -8.50 7.08
CA PRO A 161 -6.87 -7.26 7.73
C PRO A 161 -5.79 -6.81 8.72
N SER A 162 -5.61 -5.52 8.86
CA SER A 162 -4.61 -4.97 9.78
C SER A 162 -4.92 -5.29 11.25
N THR A 163 -6.21 -5.41 11.57
CA THR A 163 -6.76 -5.83 12.87
C THR A 163 -8.10 -6.53 12.66
N LEU A 164 -8.55 -7.31 13.65
CA LEU A 164 -9.91 -7.86 13.70
C LEU A 164 -10.84 -7.07 14.63
N GLU A 165 -10.36 -6.00 15.24
CA GLU A 165 -11.16 -5.17 16.12
C GLU A 165 -11.99 -4.16 15.32
N ASP A 166 -13.20 -3.85 15.77
CA ASP A 166 -14.06 -2.81 15.20
C ASP A 166 -13.52 -1.43 15.61
N VAL A 167 -12.75 -0.82 14.74
CA VAL A 167 -12.03 0.43 14.97
C VAL A 167 -12.50 1.52 14.02
N ARG A 168 -12.55 2.78 14.52
CA ARG A 168 -12.90 3.95 13.75
C ARG A 168 -11.78 4.98 13.76
N LEU A 169 -11.72 5.78 12.71
CA LEU A 169 -10.86 6.94 12.65
C LEU A 169 -11.41 8.03 13.57
N ARG A 170 -10.51 8.73 14.25
CA ARG A 170 -10.80 9.94 15.00
C ARG A 170 -9.77 10.99 14.66
N ALA A 171 -10.20 12.10 14.08
CA ALA A 171 -9.35 13.20 13.70
C ALA A 171 -9.60 14.44 14.57
N GLU A 172 -8.53 15.04 15.04
CA GLU A 172 -8.52 16.40 15.56
C GLU A 172 -8.14 17.34 14.42
N LEU A 173 -9.00 18.29 14.11
CA LEU A 173 -8.81 19.24 13.01
C LEU A 173 -8.07 20.50 13.51
N GLU A 174 -7.47 21.25 12.59
CA GLU A 174 -6.84 22.54 12.88
C GLU A 174 -7.84 23.57 13.47
N SER A 175 -9.12 23.46 13.12
CA SER A 175 -10.20 24.25 13.73
C SER A 175 -10.46 23.96 15.22
N GLY A 176 -9.84 22.91 15.78
CA GLY A 176 -10.10 22.42 17.13
C GLY A 176 -11.29 21.45 17.23
N LYS A 177 -12.03 21.24 16.15
CA LYS A 177 -13.13 20.26 16.08
C LYS A 177 -12.57 18.84 16.07
N THR A 178 -13.29 17.88 16.66
CA THR A 178 -13.01 16.45 16.53
C THR A 178 -14.10 15.81 15.68
N VAL A 179 -13.69 15.02 14.67
CA VAL A 179 -14.57 14.28 13.78
C VAL A 179 -14.25 12.79 13.85
N ASN A 180 -15.24 11.92 13.57
CA ASN A 180 -15.10 10.47 13.67
C ASN A 180 -15.55 9.79 12.37
N GLY A 181 -14.72 8.87 11.89
CA GLY A 181 -14.97 8.13 10.65
C GLY A 181 -14.37 8.80 9.42
N GLU A 182 -14.16 7.98 8.39
CA GLU A 182 -13.58 8.39 7.11
C GLU A 182 -14.45 9.43 6.43
N THR A 183 -15.77 9.17 6.38
CA THR A 183 -16.72 10.04 5.69
C THR A 183 -16.76 11.45 6.27
N GLU A 184 -16.69 11.60 7.60
CA GLU A 184 -16.66 12.92 8.24
C GLU A 184 -15.33 13.64 8.04
N ILE A 185 -14.20 12.90 8.04
CA ILE A 185 -12.87 13.47 7.82
C ILE A 185 -12.78 14.08 6.42
N VAL A 186 -13.17 13.31 5.39
CA VAL A 186 -13.14 13.77 3.99
C VAL A 186 -14.16 14.87 3.72
N GLY A 187 -15.25 14.89 4.47
CA GLY A 187 -16.33 15.89 4.31
C GLY A 187 -16.06 17.22 5.00
N ASP A 188 -15.04 17.35 5.86
CA ASP A 188 -14.69 18.59 6.55
C ASP A 188 -13.65 19.39 5.74
N VAL A 189 -13.76 20.72 5.77
CA VAL A 189 -12.84 21.62 5.06
C VAL A 189 -11.59 21.99 5.87
N SER A 190 -11.56 21.63 7.16
CA SER A 190 -10.43 21.96 8.03
C SER A 190 -9.39 20.86 7.98
N PRO A 191 -8.09 21.19 7.78
CA PRO A 191 -7.02 20.20 7.73
C PRO A 191 -6.94 19.35 9.01
N VAL A 192 -6.52 18.10 8.84
CA VAL A 192 -6.31 17.18 9.96
C VAL A 192 -5.01 17.54 10.68
N ARG A 193 -5.10 17.90 11.95
CA ARG A 193 -3.96 18.13 12.83
C ARG A 193 -3.40 16.83 13.38
N ARG A 194 -4.27 15.92 13.80
CA ARG A 194 -3.90 14.61 14.37
C ARG A 194 -4.94 13.57 14.09
N LEU A 195 -4.49 12.40 13.64
CA LEU A 195 -5.32 11.21 13.47
C LEU A 195 -5.02 10.19 14.58
N SER A 196 -6.04 9.48 15.02
CA SER A 196 -5.95 8.36 15.95
C SER A 196 -6.98 7.28 15.60
N LEU A 197 -6.79 6.09 16.14
CA LEU A 197 -7.73 4.97 16.04
C LEU A 197 -8.48 4.82 17.36
N HIS A 198 -9.79 4.62 17.30
CA HIS A 198 -10.61 4.46 18.48
C HIS A 198 -11.60 3.28 18.34
N PRO A 199 -11.57 2.32 19.29
CA PRO A 199 -10.55 2.13 20.31
C PRO A 199 -9.16 1.90 19.70
N SER A 200 -8.08 1.95 20.51
CA SER A 200 -6.73 1.60 20.03
C SER A 200 -6.67 0.10 19.77
N PRO A 201 -6.54 -0.36 18.51
CA PRO A 201 -6.65 -1.76 18.18
C PRO A 201 -5.32 -2.50 18.34
N ARG A 202 -5.42 -3.79 18.67
CA ARG A 202 -4.30 -4.71 18.52
C ARG A 202 -4.16 -5.16 17.07
N PRO A 203 -2.93 -5.36 16.60
CA PRO A 203 -2.72 -5.92 15.27
C PRO A 203 -3.19 -7.38 15.19
N LEU A 204 -3.62 -7.80 14.00
CA LEU A 204 -3.74 -9.23 13.74
C LEU A 204 -2.35 -9.88 13.84
N PRO A 205 -2.16 -10.98 14.63
CA PRO A 205 -0.85 -11.61 14.76
C PRO A 205 -0.19 -12.01 13.43
N GLU A 206 -0.98 -12.50 12.47
CA GLU A 206 -0.53 -12.86 11.13
C GLU A 206 -0.03 -11.65 10.34
N THR A 207 -0.58 -10.46 10.58
CA THR A 207 -0.12 -9.20 10.00
C THR A 207 1.27 -8.84 10.50
N LEU A 208 1.54 -8.92 11.80
CA LEU A 208 2.89 -8.71 12.33
C LEU A 208 3.85 -9.81 11.84
N ALA A 209 3.42 -11.07 11.79
CA ALA A 209 4.24 -12.15 11.26
C ALA A 209 4.60 -11.94 9.78
N ALA A 210 3.66 -11.45 8.96
CA ALA A 210 3.93 -11.12 7.57
C ALA A 210 5.00 -10.01 7.45
N LEU A 211 4.90 -8.95 8.26
CA LEU A 211 5.88 -7.86 8.29
C LEU A 211 7.28 -8.32 8.74
N VAL A 212 7.34 -9.13 9.79
CA VAL A 212 8.62 -9.67 10.32
C VAL A 212 9.33 -10.55 9.29
N ASN A 213 8.56 -11.31 8.50
CA ASN A 213 9.09 -12.23 7.49
C ASN A 213 9.20 -11.60 6.09
N ALA A 214 8.91 -10.33 5.93
CA ALA A 214 9.00 -9.63 4.65
C ALA A 214 10.45 -9.42 4.20
N ASP A 215 10.68 -9.50 2.90
CA ASP A 215 11.90 -9.04 2.24
C ASP A 215 11.74 -7.61 1.71
N GLY A 216 10.51 -7.24 1.34
CA GLY A 216 10.11 -5.89 0.97
C GLY A 216 8.80 -5.49 1.63
N ILE A 217 8.74 -4.27 2.15
CA ILE A 217 7.53 -3.66 2.72
C ILE A 217 7.22 -2.41 1.91
N VAL A 218 6.01 -2.34 1.36
CA VAL A 218 5.55 -1.24 0.51
C VAL A 218 4.39 -0.52 1.18
N ILE A 219 4.58 0.76 1.49
CA ILE A 219 3.49 1.65 1.86
C ILE A 219 2.96 2.25 0.56
N ARG A 220 1.72 1.92 0.23
CA ARG A 220 1.10 2.24 -1.05
C ARG A 220 0.77 3.74 -1.18
N PRO A 221 0.56 4.26 -2.42
CA PRO A 221 -0.01 5.59 -2.64
C PRO A 221 -1.51 5.61 -2.34
N GLY A 222 -2.05 6.77 -1.99
CA GLY A 222 -3.48 7.04 -1.78
C GLY A 222 -3.71 7.85 -0.52
N SER A 223 -4.97 7.96 -0.10
CA SER A 223 -5.38 8.76 1.03
C SER A 223 -4.46 8.58 2.25
N LEU A 224 -3.82 9.68 2.62
CA LEU A 224 -2.84 9.69 3.70
C LEU A 224 -3.50 9.37 5.04
N TYR A 225 -4.61 10.05 5.34
CA TYR A 225 -5.28 9.97 6.63
C TYR A 225 -6.25 8.80 6.72
N THR A 226 -6.90 8.41 5.63
CA THR A 226 -7.94 7.39 5.72
C THR A 226 -7.49 6.01 5.26
N SER A 227 -6.33 5.89 4.59
CA SER A 227 -5.86 4.60 4.07
C SER A 227 -4.42 4.24 4.44
N VAL A 228 -3.49 5.20 4.53
CA VAL A 228 -2.08 4.94 4.87
C VAL A 228 -1.89 4.90 6.37
N LEU A 229 -2.16 6.02 7.04
CA LEU A 229 -1.97 6.17 8.49
C LEU A 229 -2.75 5.14 9.32
N PRO A 230 -4.00 4.76 8.98
CA PRO A 230 -4.73 3.79 9.78
C PRO A 230 -3.99 2.46 9.99
N ASN A 231 -3.26 1.98 8.99
CA ASN A 231 -2.43 0.77 9.14
C ASN A 231 -1.21 1.01 10.03
N LEU A 232 -0.58 2.18 9.92
CA LEU A 232 0.64 2.52 10.67
C LEU A 232 0.36 2.86 12.14
N LEU A 233 -0.86 3.30 12.45
CA LEU A 233 -1.30 3.65 13.80
C LEU A 233 -1.76 2.46 14.64
N ILE A 234 -1.89 1.27 14.05
CA ILE A 234 -2.13 0.04 14.81
C ILE A 234 -0.92 -0.25 15.67
N GLU A 235 -1.17 -0.64 16.91
CA GLU A 235 -0.12 -0.87 17.91
C GLU A 235 0.98 -1.82 17.38
N GLY A 236 2.22 -1.39 17.48
CA GLY A 236 3.39 -2.18 17.07
C GLY A 236 3.66 -2.27 15.57
N VAL A 237 2.74 -1.89 14.67
CA VAL A 237 2.94 -2.00 13.21
C VAL A 237 4.09 -1.11 12.74
N ALA A 238 4.07 0.18 13.03
CA ALA A 238 5.14 1.10 12.62
C ALA A 238 6.49 0.73 13.25
N ALA A 239 6.50 0.34 14.53
CA ALA A 239 7.71 -0.13 15.21
C ALA A 239 8.27 -1.40 14.58
N THR A 240 7.41 -2.35 14.19
CA THR A 240 7.81 -3.57 13.47
C THR A 240 8.43 -3.21 12.12
N ILE A 241 7.78 -2.35 11.32
CA ILE A 241 8.30 -1.90 10.02
C ILE A 241 9.68 -1.23 10.21
N HIS A 242 9.83 -0.40 11.24
CA HIS A 242 11.12 0.26 11.52
C HIS A 242 12.21 -0.74 11.90
N GLY A 243 11.87 -1.76 12.69
CA GLY A 243 12.81 -2.71 13.29
C GLY A 243 13.25 -3.86 12.38
N VAL A 244 12.48 -4.21 11.35
CA VAL A 244 12.79 -5.37 10.49
C VAL A 244 13.87 -5.07 9.44
N ASN A 245 14.51 -6.13 8.96
CA ASN A 245 15.53 -6.03 7.92
C ASN A 245 14.96 -6.11 6.48
N ALA A 246 13.69 -5.75 6.29
CA ALA A 246 13.08 -5.63 4.97
C ALA A 246 13.47 -4.33 4.27
N VAL A 247 13.42 -4.30 2.94
CA VAL A 247 13.48 -3.05 2.16
C VAL A 247 12.15 -2.32 2.31
N ARG A 248 12.16 -1.08 2.78
CA ARG A 248 10.96 -0.29 3.09
C ARG A 248 10.78 0.81 2.04
N ILE A 249 9.68 0.73 1.33
CA ILE A 249 9.40 1.57 0.16
C ILE A 249 8.13 2.38 0.42
N TYR A 250 8.20 3.69 0.27
CA TYR A 250 7.03 4.56 0.17
C TYR A 250 6.78 4.87 -1.30
N VAL A 251 5.54 4.70 -1.77
CA VAL A 251 5.12 5.14 -3.10
C VAL A 251 4.37 6.45 -2.97
N ALA A 252 4.93 7.52 -3.51
CA ALA A 252 4.33 8.84 -3.44
C ALA A 252 3.01 8.90 -4.22
N ASN A 253 2.07 9.70 -3.75
CA ASN A 253 0.85 10.00 -4.48
C ASN A 253 1.18 10.73 -5.79
N LEU A 254 0.38 10.52 -6.84
CA LEU A 254 0.48 11.27 -8.09
C LEU A 254 -0.18 12.63 -7.97
N MET A 255 -1.29 12.68 -7.26
CA MET A 255 -2.14 13.86 -7.06
C MET A 255 -2.46 14.03 -5.58
N THR A 256 -2.69 15.27 -5.16
CA THR A 256 -3.26 15.57 -3.84
C THR A 256 -4.72 15.12 -3.78
N GLU A 257 -5.23 14.90 -2.59
CA GLU A 257 -6.62 14.47 -2.36
C GLU A 257 -7.42 15.60 -1.68
N PRO A 258 -8.49 16.10 -2.34
CA PRO A 258 -9.36 17.13 -1.79
C PRO A 258 -9.97 16.70 -0.45
N GLY A 259 -10.01 17.61 0.52
CA GLY A 259 -10.47 17.33 1.88
C GLY A 259 -9.45 16.64 2.79
N GLU A 260 -8.27 16.27 2.26
CA GLU A 260 -7.23 15.60 3.06
C GLU A 260 -5.84 16.21 2.90
N THR A 261 -5.35 16.36 1.67
CA THR A 261 -3.95 16.71 1.39
C THR A 261 -3.82 17.84 0.38
N GLU A 262 -4.79 18.79 0.36
CA GLU A 262 -4.69 19.97 -0.49
C GLU A 262 -3.37 20.70 -0.24
N HIS A 263 -2.69 21.04 -1.33
CA HIS A 263 -1.40 21.75 -1.33
C HIS A 263 -0.25 20.98 -0.65
N TYR A 264 -0.41 19.69 -0.34
CA TYR A 264 0.68 18.91 0.24
C TYR A 264 1.74 18.59 -0.80
N THR A 265 2.97 18.87 -0.45
CA THR A 265 4.16 18.36 -1.14
C THR A 265 4.47 16.94 -0.67
N LEU A 266 5.43 16.29 -1.32
CA LEU A 266 5.94 15.00 -0.84
C LEU A 266 6.53 15.10 0.57
N ASP A 267 7.21 16.21 0.89
CA ASP A 267 7.79 16.43 2.22
C ASP A 267 6.71 16.54 3.30
N ASP A 268 5.56 17.13 2.98
CA ASP A 268 4.40 17.18 3.90
C ASP A 268 3.86 15.79 4.20
N HIS A 269 3.71 14.93 3.20
CA HIS A 269 3.29 13.53 3.41
C HIS A 269 4.26 12.80 4.35
N LEU A 270 5.56 12.91 4.12
CA LEU A 270 6.58 12.27 4.96
C LEU A 270 6.59 12.83 6.37
N ARG A 271 6.44 14.15 6.51
CA ARG A 271 6.34 14.85 7.81
C ARG A 271 5.14 14.36 8.62
N VAL A 272 3.99 14.20 7.97
CA VAL A 272 2.77 13.70 8.63
C VAL A 272 2.95 12.25 9.06
N ILE A 273 3.49 11.37 8.21
CA ILE A 273 3.77 9.98 8.58
C ILE A 273 4.71 9.92 9.78
N ARG A 274 5.81 10.68 9.73
CA ARG A 274 6.79 10.72 10.84
C ARG A 274 6.19 11.27 12.14
N SER A 275 5.40 12.33 12.07
CA SER A 275 4.79 12.94 13.26
C SER A 275 3.78 12.03 13.96
N HIS A 276 3.11 11.15 13.22
CA HIS A 276 2.14 10.20 13.76
C HIS A 276 2.78 8.90 14.24
N THR A 277 3.84 8.44 13.60
CA THR A 277 4.48 7.15 13.92
C THR A 277 5.68 7.29 14.85
N GLY A 278 6.37 8.45 14.84
CA GLY A 278 7.62 8.68 15.56
C GLY A 278 8.85 8.09 14.86
N PHE A 279 8.73 7.54 13.64
CA PHE A 279 9.81 6.82 12.95
C PHE A 279 10.10 7.38 11.56
N ASP A 280 11.38 7.31 11.15
CA ASP A 280 11.80 7.37 9.75
C ASP A 280 11.68 5.96 9.16
N LEU A 281 10.56 5.71 8.47
CA LEU A 281 10.16 4.35 8.11
C LEU A 281 10.83 3.84 6.83
N PHE A 282 11.32 4.71 5.92
CA PHE A 282 11.59 4.33 4.55
C PHE A 282 13.09 4.25 4.23
N ASP A 283 13.44 3.29 3.35
CA ASP A 283 14.75 3.20 2.71
C ASP A 283 14.69 3.84 1.31
N TYR A 284 13.52 3.74 0.63
CA TYR A 284 13.28 4.32 -0.69
C TYR A 284 11.93 5.03 -0.77
N ILE A 285 11.88 6.08 -1.57
CA ILE A 285 10.68 6.82 -1.93
C ILE A 285 10.54 6.79 -3.44
N LEU A 286 9.53 6.09 -3.96
CA LEU A 286 9.21 6.04 -5.37
C LEU A 286 8.38 7.25 -5.77
N VAL A 287 8.86 8.01 -6.75
CA VAL A 287 8.24 9.23 -7.25
C VAL A 287 8.02 9.10 -8.75
N ASN A 288 6.88 9.60 -9.20
CA ASN A 288 6.62 9.68 -10.63
C ASN A 288 7.40 10.84 -11.26
N ARG A 289 8.20 10.54 -12.30
CA ARG A 289 8.87 11.58 -13.11
C ARG A 289 8.11 11.95 -14.39
N ARG A 290 7.15 11.11 -14.81
CA ARG A 290 6.38 11.36 -16.02
C ARG A 290 5.48 12.58 -15.80
N PRO A 291 5.56 13.61 -16.64
CA PRO A 291 4.63 14.72 -16.57
C PRO A 291 3.18 14.23 -16.64
N ILE A 292 2.32 14.84 -15.86
CA ILE A 292 0.88 14.65 -15.97
C ILE A 292 0.42 15.50 -17.15
N ASP A 293 -0.43 14.94 -18.00
CA ASP A 293 -1.02 15.64 -19.11
C ASP A 293 -1.80 16.89 -18.67
N ASP A 294 -1.66 17.99 -19.38
CA ASP A 294 -2.23 19.28 -18.99
C ASP A 294 -3.76 19.24 -18.92
N ASP A 295 -4.44 18.54 -19.83
CA ASP A 295 -5.91 18.42 -19.85
C ASP A 295 -6.37 17.60 -18.64
N ALA A 296 -5.67 16.51 -18.33
CA ALA A 296 -5.93 15.72 -17.13
C ALA A 296 -5.66 16.53 -15.85
N ALA A 297 -4.57 17.28 -15.78
CA ALA A 297 -4.24 18.13 -14.65
C ALA A 297 -5.31 19.21 -14.41
N GLN A 298 -5.84 19.84 -15.47
CA GLN A 298 -6.93 20.82 -15.37
C GLN A 298 -8.22 20.21 -14.81
N LEU A 299 -8.58 18.97 -15.24
CA LEU A 299 -9.74 18.27 -14.72
C LEU A 299 -9.64 17.95 -13.22
N TYR A 300 -8.42 17.65 -12.75
CA TYR A 300 -8.15 17.44 -11.33
C TYR A 300 -8.15 18.77 -10.56
N ALA A 301 -7.54 19.82 -11.10
CA ALA A 301 -7.52 21.15 -10.49
C ALA A 301 -8.93 21.72 -10.29
N ALA A 302 -9.86 21.48 -11.23
CA ALA A 302 -11.26 21.85 -11.09
C ALA A 302 -11.97 21.17 -9.91
N ARG A 303 -11.36 20.12 -9.32
CA ARG A 303 -11.84 19.38 -8.15
C ARG A 303 -10.99 19.60 -6.91
N GLY A 304 -10.07 20.58 -6.94
CA GLY A 304 -9.18 20.89 -5.82
C GLY A 304 -7.99 19.93 -5.67
N SER A 305 -7.65 19.17 -6.71
CA SER A 305 -6.52 18.23 -6.69
C SER A 305 -5.42 18.70 -7.64
N GLU A 306 -4.18 18.60 -7.21
CA GLU A 306 -3.01 19.03 -7.98
C GLU A 306 -1.91 17.94 -7.93
N PRO A 307 -0.96 17.93 -8.90
CA PRO A 307 0.15 17.00 -8.87
C PRO A 307 0.97 17.14 -7.59
N VAL A 308 1.31 16.02 -6.94
CA VAL A 308 2.20 16.02 -5.79
C VAL A 308 3.63 16.33 -6.26
N VAL A 309 4.17 17.45 -5.78
CA VAL A 309 5.52 17.90 -6.13
C VAL A 309 6.53 17.23 -5.23
N ALA A 310 7.55 16.61 -5.84
CA ALA A 310 8.74 16.18 -5.14
C ALA A 310 9.77 17.33 -5.16
N GLU A 311 10.02 17.90 -3.99
CA GLU A 311 11.03 18.94 -3.85
C GLU A 311 12.44 18.38 -4.06
N LYS A 312 13.37 19.19 -4.57
CA LYS A 312 14.77 18.78 -4.77
C LYS A 312 15.46 18.33 -3.48
N LEU A 313 15.02 18.85 -2.34
CA LEU A 313 15.52 18.49 -1.02
C LEU A 313 14.35 18.16 -0.10
N LEU A 314 14.17 16.87 0.18
CA LEU A 314 13.19 16.40 1.15
C LEU A 314 13.79 16.48 2.57
N ARG A 315 13.19 17.30 3.42
CA ARG A 315 13.63 17.50 4.81
C ARG A 315 13.21 16.36 5.73
N CYS A 316 12.08 15.74 5.42
CA CYS A 316 11.46 14.68 6.19
C CYS A 316 11.73 13.26 5.65
N ALA A 317 12.55 13.12 4.61
CA ALA A 317 12.90 11.81 4.04
C ALA A 317 13.87 11.00 4.93
N GLY A 318 14.51 11.62 5.91
CA GLY A 318 15.52 10.96 6.73
C GLY A 318 16.70 10.48 5.89
N ARG A 319 16.92 9.15 5.87
CA ARG A 319 17.96 8.51 5.04
C ARG A 319 17.41 7.87 3.76
N ALA A 320 16.12 8.04 3.48
CA ALA A 320 15.49 7.44 2.32
C ALA A 320 16.02 8.05 1.01
N GLN A 321 16.18 7.19 0.02
CA GLN A 321 16.57 7.62 -1.33
C GLN A 321 15.32 7.84 -2.18
N VAL A 322 15.27 8.97 -2.87
CA VAL A 322 14.23 9.24 -3.86
C VAL A 322 14.61 8.56 -5.17
N VAL A 323 13.70 7.77 -5.70
CA VAL A 323 13.84 7.03 -6.96
C VAL A 323 12.73 7.47 -7.91
N GLU A 324 13.13 8.13 -8.99
CA GLU A 324 12.21 8.63 -10.01
C GLU A 324 11.97 7.57 -11.08
N CYS A 325 10.69 7.28 -11.36
CA CYS A 325 10.26 6.29 -12.35
C CYS A 325 9.07 6.80 -13.14
N ASP A 326 8.82 6.24 -14.32
CA ASP A 326 7.61 6.50 -15.10
C ASP A 326 6.45 5.66 -14.52
N LEU A 327 5.74 6.23 -13.55
CA LEU A 327 4.71 5.52 -12.78
C LEU A 327 3.28 5.90 -13.17
N ALA A 328 3.07 7.07 -13.78
CA ALA A 328 1.73 7.55 -14.11
C ALA A 328 1.22 6.96 -15.42
N ILE A 329 -0.07 6.64 -15.43
CA ILE A 329 -0.85 6.29 -16.62
C ILE A 329 -2.19 7.02 -16.57
N GLU A 330 -2.65 7.48 -17.71
CA GLU A 330 -4.00 7.98 -17.89
C GLU A 330 -4.94 6.82 -18.21
N TRP A 331 -5.99 6.69 -17.43
CA TRP A 331 -7.01 5.67 -17.62
C TRP A 331 -8.28 6.30 -18.16
N GLY A 332 -8.67 5.93 -19.39
CA GLY A 332 -9.89 6.45 -20.03
C GLY A 332 -9.84 7.96 -20.29
N GLY A 333 -8.65 8.53 -20.49
CA GLY A 333 -8.46 9.96 -20.80
C GLY A 333 -8.78 10.94 -19.67
N VAL A 334 -9.13 10.46 -18.47
CA VAL A 334 -9.63 11.32 -17.37
C VAL A 334 -9.02 10.98 -16.00
N LYS A 335 -8.64 9.71 -15.78
CA LYS A 335 -8.15 9.29 -14.46
C LYS A 335 -6.66 9.03 -14.48
N ILE A 336 -5.94 9.75 -13.61
CA ILE A 336 -4.51 9.55 -13.38
C ILE A 336 -4.35 8.45 -12.34
N ARG A 337 -3.59 7.40 -12.67
CA ARG A 337 -3.31 6.25 -11.78
C ARG A 337 -1.87 5.79 -11.93
N HIS A 338 -1.38 5.08 -10.93
CA HIS A 338 -0.12 4.36 -11.07
C HIS A 338 -0.29 3.19 -12.06
N HIS A 339 0.69 3.05 -12.96
CA HIS A 339 0.76 1.90 -13.87
C HIS A 339 1.19 0.66 -13.08
N PRO A 340 0.33 -0.37 -12.91
CA PRO A 340 0.60 -1.48 -12.00
C PRO A 340 1.92 -2.19 -12.29
N ARG A 341 2.19 -2.47 -13.57
CA ARG A 341 3.37 -3.22 -14.00
C ARG A 341 4.68 -2.43 -13.84
N SER A 342 4.68 -1.12 -14.15
CA SER A 342 5.85 -0.26 -13.94
C SER A 342 6.17 -0.14 -12.46
N LEU A 343 5.14 0.05 -11.64
CA LEU A 343 5.27 0.12 -10.18
C LEU A 343 5.83 -1.20 -9.60
N ALA A 344 5.29 -2.34 -10.01
CA ALA A 344 5.78 -3.65 -9.57
C ALA A 344 7.24 -3.91 -9.95
N ARG A 345 7.65 -3.54 -11.18
CA ARG A 345 9.04 -3.65 -11.63
C ARG A 345 9.98 -2.79 -10.77
N ALA A 346 9.60 -1.55 -10.48
CA ALA A 346 10.37 -0.66 -9.63
C ALA A 346 10.51 -1.23 -8.21
N ILE A 347 9.40 -1.65 -7.59
CA ILE A 347 9.38 -2.27 -6.26
C ILE A 347 10.30 -3.49 -6.22
N ARG A 348 10.16 -4.41 -7.19
CA ARG A 348 10.98 -5.63 -7.24
C ARG A 348 12.45 -5.31 -7.39
N ALA A 349 12.81 -4.37 -8.26
CA ALA A 349 14.19 -3.95 -8.45
C ALA A 349 14.80 -3.42 -7.14
N LEU A 350 14.06 -2.60 -6.39
CA LEU A 350 14.51 -2.08 -5.10
C LEU A 350 14.64 -3.17 -4.04
N VAL A 351 13.69 -4.10 -3.97
CA VAL A 351 13.79 -5.25 -3.05
C VAL A 351 15.01 -6.11 -3.37
N ALA A 352 15.29 -6.36 -4.65
CA ALA A 352 16.47 -7.08 -5.08
C ALA A 352 17.78 -6.34 -4.78
N ALA A 353 17.79 -5.00 -4.89
CA ALA A 353 18.95 -4.17 -4.55
C ALA A 353 19.28 -4.15 -3.05
N GLY A 354 18.27 -4.42 -2.20
CA GLY A 354 18.44 -4.47 -0.75
C GLY A 354 18.40 -3.11 -0.06
N ARG A 355 18.57 -3.08 1.27
CA ARG A 355 18.63 -1.85 2.09
C ARG A 355 19.90 -1.07 1.76
N THR A 356 19.73 0.19 1.58
CA THR A 356 20.61 1.14 0.92
C THR A 356 22.09 1.12 1.20
N THR A 357 22.82 1.10 0.12
CA THR A 357 23.93 1.98 -0.20
C THR A 357 23.48 2.86 -1.38
N PRO A 358 23.99 4.09 -1.58
CA PRO A 358 23.52 4.99 -2.64
C PRO A 358 23.53 4.28 -3.99
N LEU A 359 22.36 4.16 -4.61
CA LEU A 359 22.20 3.61 -5.96
C LEU A 359 21.75 4.75 -6.87
N THR A 360 22.58 5.05 -7.85
CA THR A 360 22.09 5.71 -9.05
C THR A 360 21.44 4.60 -9.89
N VAL A 361 20.13 4.37 -9.70
CA VAL A 361 19.40 3.37 -10.48
C VAL A 361 18.72 4.11 -11.62
N GLU A 362 19.34 4.12 -12.79
CA GLU A 362 18.61 4.37 -14.04
C GLU A 362 17.82 3.10 -14.38
N LEU A 363 16.56 3.07 -13.98
CA LEU A 363 15.62 2.05 -14.44
C LEU A 363 15.23 2.37 -15.88
N LYS A 364 15.84 1.69 -16.85
CA LYS A 364 15.35 1.64 -18.22
C LYS A 364 14.03 0.89 -18.22
N THR A 365 12.96 1.61 -18.54
CA THR A 365 11.58 1.09 -18.76
C THR A 365 11.50 0.23 -20.01
#